data_a133eed9bc98f7a9e0f081049e430a80
#
_entry.id   a133eed9bc98f7a9e0f081049e430a80
#
_cell.length_a   1.000
_cell.length_b   1.000
_cell.length_c   1.000
_cell.angle_alpha   90.00
_cell.angle_beta   90.00
_cell.angle_gamma   90.00
#
_symmetry.space_group_name_H-M   'P 1'
#
loop_
_entity.id
_entity.type
_entity.pdbx_description
1 polymer ?
#
loop_
_entity_poly.entity_id
_entity_poly.type
_entity_poly.pdbx_seq_one_letter_code
_entity_poly.pdbx_strand_id
1 'polypeptide(L)'
;MLWFWHICSANNDRLSKAIQEWKRASDYATKDGSGDFTVHGVGGLFGTLSVGIFANGSYGAGWNGSASEGVKGVIKGDWGQLGAQAVGAVTIIVVCGTISYTFFALQNKFTKGGIRSKAEDEIAGLDMPEMGVLAYPEFSGSHK
;
A
#
# COMPACT_ATOMS: atom_id res chain seq x y z
N MET A 1 3.88 -4.16 -15.64
CA MET A 1 2.70 -4.20 -14.77
C MET A 1 1.42 -4.64 -15.48
N LEU A 2 1.08 -4.13 -16.66
CA LEU A 2 -0.06 -4.55 -17.50
C LEU A 2 -0.04 -6.04 -17.91
N TRP A 3 1.13 -6.64 -18.05
CA TRP A 3 1.30 -8.04 -18.47
C TRP A 3 0.87 -9.02 -17.38
N PHE A 4 1.13 -8.69 -16.13
CA PHE A 4 0.72 -9.51 -14.98
C PHE A 4 -0.82 -9.52 -14.82
N TRP A 5 -1.45 -8.40 -15.15
CA TRP A 5 -2.91 -8.28 -15.18
C TRP A 5 -3.56 -9.22 -16.21
N HIS A 6 -2.96 -9.35 -17.39
CA HIS A 6 -3.50 -10.21 -18.47
C HIS A 6 -3.40 -11.70 -18.13
N ILE A 7 -2.33 -12.12 -17.45
CA ILE A 7 -2.15 -13.54 -17.08
C ILE A 7 -3.12 -13.93 -15.95
N CYS A 8 -3.39 -13.05 -15.00
CA CYS A 8 -4.32 -13.32 -13.92
C CYS A 8 -5.80 -13.25 -14.34
N SER A 9 -6.16 -12.48 -15.35
CA SER A 9 -7.56 -12.31 -15.76
C SER A 9 -8.08 -13.43 -16.65
N ALA A 10 -7.20 -14.25 -17.23
CA ALA A 10 -7.60 -15.15 -18.31
C ALA A 10 -8.22 -16.47 -17.88
N ASN A 11 -8.14 -16.92 -16.62
CA ASN A 11 -8.59 -18.29 -16.33
C ASN A 11 -9.04 -18.64 -14.90
N ASN A 12 -9.42 -17.72 -14.03
CA ASN A 12 -9.96 -18.14 -12.73
C ASN A 12 -10.93 -17.13 -12.13
N ASP A 13 -12.24 -17.37 -12.25
CA ASP A 13 -13.33 -16.57 -11.68
C ASP A 13 -13.18 -16.30 -10.16
N ARG A 14 -12.54 -17.21 -9.45
CA ARG A 14 -12.28 -17.04 -8.01
C ARG A 14 -11.19 -16.02 -7.74
N LEU A 15 -10.12 -16.04 -8.54
CA LEU A 15 -9.03 -15.10 -8.42
C LEU A 15 -9.47 -13.70 -8.87
N SER A 16 -10.24 -13.60 -9.95
CA SER A 16 -10.79 -12.32 -10.41
C SER A 16 -11.75 -11.71 -9.39
N LYS A 17 -12.60 -12.51 -8.74
CA LYS A 17 -13.47 -12.06 -7.64
C LYS A 17 -12.67 -11.60 -6.43
N ALA A 18 -11.67 -12.39 -6.00
CA ALA A 18 -10.80 -12.01 -4.89
C ALA A 18 -10.05 -10.68 -5.18
N ILE A 19 -9.55 -10.50 -6.39
CA ILE A 19 -8.90 -9.26 -6.82
C ILE A 19 -9.91 -8.09 -6.85
N GLN A 20 -11.14 -8.32 -7.29
CA GLN A 20 -12.19 -7.28 -7.30
C GLN A 20 -12.64 -6.91 -5.89
N GLU A 21 -12.83 -7.90 -5.00
CA GLU A 21 -13.14 -7.64 -3.59
C GLU A 21 -12.00 -6.92 -2.89
N TRP A 22 -10.77 -7.32 -3.19
CA TRP A 22 -9.59 -6.65 -2.67
C TRP A 22 -9.46 -5.22 -3.21
N LYS A 23 -9.73 -4.99 -4.49
CA LYS A 23 -9.80 -3.66 -5.08
C LYS A 23 -10.88 -2.81 -4.43
N ARG A 24 -12.07 -3.35 -4.20
CA ARG A 24 -13.13 -2.65 -3.45
C ARG A 24 -12.69 -2.28 -2.04
N ALA A 25 -12.07 -3.22 -1.31
CA ALA A 25 -11.57 -2.94 0.04
C ALA A 25 -10.49 -1.84 0.01
N SER A 26 -9.62 -1.86 -1.00
CA SER A 26 -8.61 -0.82 -1.24
C SER A 26 -9.26 0.53 -1.59
N ASP A 27 -10.27 0.55 -2.45
CA ASP A 27 -10.99 1.78 -2.83
C ASP A 27 -11.79 2.35 -1.63
N TYR A 28 -12.28 1.48 -0.72
CA TYR A 28 -12.87 1.92 0.55
C TYR A 28 -11.86 2.45 1.55
N ALA A 29 -10.65 1.89 1.55
CA ALA A 29 -9.57 2.34 2.45
C ALA A 29 -8.94 3.66 1.99
N THR A 30 -8.98 3.94 0.68
CA THR A 30 -8.52 5.19 0.07
C THR A 30 -9.69 5.85 -0.65
N LYS A 31 -10.50 6.61 0.09
CA LYS A 31 -11.66 7.33 -0.46
C LYS A 31 -11.31 8.36 -1.54
N ASP A 32 -10.06 8.75 -1.60
CA ASP A 32 -9.50 9.68 -2.58
C ASP A 32 -9.05 9.01 -3.89
N GLY A 33 -9.08 7.67 -3.94
CA GLY A 33 -8.65 6.93 -5.13
C GLY A 33 -7.15 7.05 -5.45
N SER A 34 -6.34 7.56 -4.52
CA SER A 34 -4.88 7.74 -4.73
C SER A 34 -4.15 6.44 -5.01
N GLY A 35 -4.71 5.32 -4.59
CA GLY A 35 -4.09 4.00 -4.77
C GLY A 35 -2.86 3.74 -3.91
N ASP A 36 -2.57 4.62 -2.95
CA ASP A 36 -1.38 4.53 -2.09
C ASP A 36 -1.27 3.19 -1.38
N PHE A 37 -2.38 2.67 -0.86
CA PHE A 37 -2.39 1.36 -0.24
C PHE A 37 -2.02 0.25 -1.24
N THR A 38 -2.47 0.36 -2.48
CA THR A 38 -2.16 -0.61 -3.54
C THR A 38 -0.70 -0.56 -3.93
N VAL A 39 -0.16 0.64 -4.10
CA VAL A 39 1.23 0.83 -4.56
C VAL A 39 2.22 0.56 -3.42
N HIS A 40 2.03 1.19 -2.27
CA HIS A 40 2.99 1.10 -1.16
C HIS A 40 2.75 -0.13 -0.28
N GLY A 41 1.51 -0.44 0.08
CA GLY A 41 1.19 -1.59 0.92
C GLY A 41 1.43 -2.91 0.19
N VAL A 42 0.70 -3.13 -0.90
CA VAL A 42 0.76 -4.42 -1.61
C VAL A 42 1.99 -4.54 -2.47
N GLY A 43 2.36 -3.47 -3.19
CA GLY A 43 3.60 -3.45 -3.97
C GLY A 43 4.82 -3.64 -3.08
N GLY A 44 4.86 -3.01 -1.91
CA GLY A 44 5.91 -3.16 -0.91
C GLY A 44 5.98 -4.57 -0.34
N LEU A 45 4.83 -5.15 0.05
CA LEU A 45 4.76 -6.52 0.54
C LEU A 45 5.22 -7.52 -0.53
N PHE A 46 4.73 -7.37 -1.76
CA PHE A 46 5.15 -8.20 -2.88
C PHE A 46 6.65 -8.08 -3.14
N GLY A 47 7.20 -6.87 -3.15
CA GLY A 47 8.63 -6.64 -3.34
C GLY A 47 9.48 -7.32 -2.25
N THR A 48 9.07 -7.20 -0.99
CA THR A 48 9.74 -7.83 0.14
C THR A 48 9.75 -9.36 0.02
N LEU A 49 8.61 -9.97 -0.25
CA LEU A 49 8.50 -11.43 -0.42
C LEU A 49 9.22 -11.93 -1.67
N SER A 50 9.26 -11.12 -2.73
CA SER A 50 9.98 -11.45 -3.98
C SER A 50 11.47 -11.68 -3.74
N VAL A 51 12.09 -10.95 -2.82
CA VAL A 51 13.50 -11.19 -2.43
C VAL A 51 13.64 -12.59 -1.86
N GLY A 52 12.73 -12.99 -0.95
CA GLY A 52 12.72 -14.33 -0.36
C GLY A 52 12.54 -15.45 -1.38
N ILE A 53 11.91 -15.18 -2.52
CA ILE A 53 11.67 -16.18 -3.56
C ILE A 53 12.80 -16.17 -4.61
N PHE A 54 13.13 -15.00 -5.17
CA PHE A 54 13.91 -14.87 -6.41
C PHE A 54 15.38 -14.52 -6.20
N ALA A 55 15.84 -14.28 -4.98
CA ALA A 55 17.24 -13.96 -4.74
C ALA A 55 18.17 -15.12 -5.17
N ASN A 56 19.17 -14.79 -5.97
CA ASN A 56 20.04 -15.79 -6.62
C ASN A 56 21.41 -15.99 -5.97
N GLY A 57 21.72 -15.23 -4.92
CA GLY A 57 23.00 -15.28 -4.22
C GLY A 57 24.09 -14.34 -4.78
N SER A 58 23.77 -13.53 -5.80
CA SER A 58 24.77 -12.64 -6.42
C SER A 58 24.95 -11.32 -5.67
N TYR A 59 23.99 -10.91 -4.87
CA TYR A 59 23.94 -9.61 -4.21
C TYR A 59 23.63 -9.72 -2.71
N GLY A 60 23.89 -8.65 -1.98
CA GLY A 60 23.56 -8.55 -0.56
C GLY A 60 24.62 -9.16 0.37
N ALA A 61 25.76 -9.59 -0.12
CA ALA A 61 26.85 -10.09 0.71
C ALA A 61 27.35 -8.99 1.67
N GLY A 62 27.54 -9.38 2.94
CA GLY A 62 28.06 -8.49 3.97
C GLY A 62 27.11 -7.39 4.41
N TRP A 63 25.89 -7.33 3.91
CA TRP A 63 24.92 -6.34 4.34
C TRP A 63 24.49 -6.60 5.81
N ASN A 64 24.40 -5.53 6.59
CA ASN A 64 24.14 -5.58 8.03
C ASN A 64 25.10 -6.47 8.83
N GLY A 65 26.32 -6.69 8.36
CA GLY A 65 27.31 -7.53 9.04
C GLY A 65 26.96 -9.01 9.05
N SER A 66 25.92 -9.42 8.33
CA SER A 66 25.52 -10.83 8.20
C SER A 66 26.06 -11.41 6.89
N ALA A 67 26.46 -12.65 6.92
CA ALA A 67 26.92 -13.51 5.83
C ALA A 67 27.93 -12.92 4.82
N SER A 68 29.00 -13.63 4.60
CA SER A 68 29.97 -13.36 3.51
C SER A 68 29.41 -13.68 2.11
N GLU A 69 28.29 -14.39 2.05
CA GLU A 69 27.63 -14.80 0.81
C GLU A 69 26.42 -13.92 0.50
N GLY A 70 26.07 -13.81 -0.77
CA GLY A 70 24.88 -13.07 -1.20
C GLY A 70 23.59 -13.74 -0.76
N VAL A 71 22.51 -12.95 -0.73
CA VAL A 71 21.17 -13.40 -0.32
C VAL A 71 20.64 -14.46 -1.29
N LYS A 72 20.21 -15.60 -0.78
CA LYS A 72 19.65 -16.73 -1.54
C LYS A 72 18.19 -16.90 -1.16
N GLY A 73 17.32 -17.03 -2.14
CA GLY A 73 15.89 -17.31 -1.95
C GLY A 73 15.51 -18.75 -2.27
N VAL A 74 14.21 -19.00 -2.30
CA VAL A 74 13.64 -20.34 -2.55
C VAL A 74 14.17 -20.97 -3.85
N ILE A 75 14.36 -20.19 -4.91
CA ILE A 75 14.93 -20.68 -6.19
C ILE A 75 16.34 -21.24 -6.06
N LYS A 76 17.04 -20.93 -4.98
CA LYS A 76 18.35 -21.47 -4.59
C LYS A 76 18.27 -22.43 -3.39
N GLY A 77 17.07 -22.83 -3.00
CA GLY A 77 16.83 -23.78 -1.92
C GLY A 77 16.81 -23.18 -0.52
N ASP A 78 16.90 -21.87 -0.36
CA ASP A 78 16.85 -21.21 0.94
C ASP A 78 15.42 -20.73 1.30
N TRP A 79 14.70 -21.54 2.03
CA TRP A 79 13.39 -21.22 2.60
C TRP A 79 13.46 -20.28 3.81
N GLY A 80 14.61 -20.26 4.47
CA GLY A 80 14.85 -19.40 5.63
C GLY A 80 14.73 -17.93 5.28
N GLN A 81 15.23 -17.54 4.11
CA GLN A 81 15.12 -16.17 3.62
C GLN A 81 13.67 -15.75 3.38
N LEU A 82 12.84 -16.61 2.80
CA LEU A 82 11.41 -16.30 2.64
C LEU A 82 10.71 -16.15 3.99
N GLY A 83 11.03 -17.04 4.96
CA GLY A 83 10.53 -16.92 6.31
C GLY A 83 10.93 -15.61 6.99
N ALA A 84 12.19 -15.21 6.86
CA ALA A 84 12.70 -13.95 7.41
C ALA A 84 11.98 -12.73 6.78
N GLN A 85 11.77 -12.73 5.48
CA GLN A 85 11.04 -11.67 4.79
C GLN A 85 9.57 -11.59 5.25
N ALA A 86 8.92 -12.75 5.42
CA ALA A 86 7.54 -12.81 5.90
C ALA A 86 7.41 -12.27 7.34
N VAL A 87 8.31 -12.68 8.24
CA VAL A 87 8.34 -12.19 9.64
C VAL A 87 8.60 -10.67 9.64
N GLY A 88 9.57 -10.18 8.87
CA GLY A 88 9.87 -8.76 8.75
C GLY A 88 8.65 -7.96 8.26
N ALA A 89 7.98 -8.44 7.21
CA ALA A 89 6.78 -7.80 6.66
C ALA A 89 5.64 -7.73 7.69
N VAL A 90 5.34 -8.83 8.38
CA VAL A 90 4.32 -8.87 9.44
C VAL A 90 4.68 -7.92 10.58
N THR A 91 5.93 -7.92 11.01
CA THR A 91 6.41 -7.02 12.08
C THR A 91 6.18 -5.55 11.69
N ILE A 92 6.56 -5.15 10.48
CA ILE A 92 6.34 -3.78 9.99
C ILE A 92 4.85 -3.44 9.96
N ILE A 93 4.00 -4.31 9.42
CA ILE A 93 2.56 -4.09 9.36
C ILE A 93 1.98 -3.89 10.75
N VAL A 94 2.33 -4.76 11.70
CA VAL A 94 1.80 -4.69 13.08
C VAL A 94 2.31 -3.44 13.80
N VAL A 95 3.62 -3.19 13.78
CA VAL A 95 4.23 -2.08 14.53
C VAL A 95 3.81 -0.74 13.92
N CYS A 96 4.03 -0.54 12.63
CA CYS A 96 3.67 0.72 11.97
C CYS A 96 2.16 0.95 11.98
N GLY A 97 1.36 -0.08 11.73
CA GLY A 97 -0.09 0.00 11.77
C GLY A 97 -0.60 0.38 13.16
N THR A 98 -0.08 -0.24 14.21
CA THR A 98 -0.47 0.08 15.59
C THR A 98 -0.08 1.51 15.97
N ILE A 99 1.14 1.93 15.65
CA ILE A 99 1.61 3.28 15.96
C ILE A 99 0.77 4.32 15.20
N SER A 100 0.59 4.15 13.90
CA SER A 100 -0.20 5.07 13.07
C SER A 100 -1.65 5.14 13.53
N TYR A 101 -2.29 3.98 13.75
CA TYR A 101 -3.66 3.94 14.25
C TYR A 101 -3.81 4.65 15.59
N THR A 102 -2.92 4.36 16.54
CA THR A 102 -2.95 4.98 17.86
C THR A 102 -2.76 6.49 17.77
N PHE A 103 -1.79 6.94 16.97
CA PHE A 103 -1.53 8.36 16.76
C PHE A 103 -2.76 9.09 16.21
N PHE A 104 -3.33 8.61 15.12
CA PHE A 104 -4.49 9.25 14.51
C PHE A 104 -5.76 9.14 15.37
N ALA A 105 -5.95 8.04 16.08
CA ALA A 105 -7.07 7.90 17.02
C ALA A 105 -6.98 8.91 18.17
N LEU A 106 -5.80 9.08 18.74
CA LEU A 106 -5.56 10.09 19.79
C LEU A 106 -5.73 11.51 19.24
N GLN A 107 -5.15 11.80 18.09
CA GLN A 107 -5.29 13.10 17.44
C GLN A 107 -6.77 13.42 17.18
N ASN A 108 -7.52 12.48 16.62
CA ASN A 108 -8.95 12.65 16.36
C ASN A 108 -9.75 12.92 17.64
N LYS A 109 -9.38 12.25 18.74
CA LYS A 109 -10.03 12.45 20.05
C LYS A 109 -9.77 13.82 20.66
N PHE A 110 -8.56 14.35 20.49
CA PHE A 110 -8.16 15.64 21.08
C PHE A 110 -8.47 16.84 20.18
N THR A 111 -8.74 16.65 18.91
CA THR A 111 -9.11 17.71 17.97
C THR A 111 -10.62 17.97 18.04
N LYS A 112 -11.02 19.21 18.33
CA LYS A 112 -12.44 19.60 18.31
C LYS A 112 -12.98 19.49 16.88
N GLY A 113 -14.00 18.62 16.71
CA GLY A 113 -14.58 18.34 15.39
C GLY A 113 -13.93 17.17 14.63
N GLY A 114 -12.88 16.55 15.21
CA GLY A 114 -12.13 15.48 14.54
C GLY A 114 -11.05 16.02 13.60
N ILE A 115 -10.34 15.09 12.96
CA ILE A 115 -9.27 15.40 12.00
C ILE A 115 -9.71 15.22 10.54
N ARG A 116 -10.94 14.77 10.34
CA ARG A 116 -11.49 14.53 9.01
C ARG A 116 -12.39 15.68 8.61
N SER A 117 -12.30 16.11 7.37
CA SER A 117 -13.21 17.09 6.77
C SER A 117 -14.65 16.59 6.79
N LYS A 118 -15.61 17.50 6.75
CA LYS A 118 -17.02 17.16 6.71
C LYS A 118 -17.35 16.40 5.41
N ALA A 119 -18.27 15.44 5.49
CA ALA A 119 -18.66 14.64 4.32
C ALA A 119 -19.20 15.49 3.16
N GLU A 120 -19.84 16.62 3.47
CA GLU A 120 -20.36 17.59 2.49
C GLU A 120 -19.21 18.27 1.73
N ASP A 121 -18.16 18.67 2.43
CA ASP A 121 -16.97 19.29 1.84
C ASP A 121 -16.18 18.28 1.00
N GLU A 122 -16.06 17.01 1.47
CA GLU A 122 -15.44 15.94 0.69
C GLU A 122 -16.16 15.69 -0.65
N ILE A 123 -17.50 15.79 -0.67
CA ILE A 123 -18.30 15.60 -1.89
C ILE A 123 -18.20 16.81 -2.81
N ALA A 124 -18.21 18.02 -2.25
CA ALA A 124 -18.11 19.26 -3.01
C ALA A 124 -16.70 19.55 -3.55
N GLY A 125 -15.67 18.93 -2.94
CA GLY A 125 -14.26 19.20 -3.19
C GLY A 125 -13.62 20.03 -2.07
N LEU A 126 -12.41 19.64 -1.68
CA LEU A 126 -11.73 20.21 -0.51
C LEU A 126 -10.98 21.52 -0.79
N ASP A 127 -10.86 21.92 -2.05
CA ASP A 127 -10.09 23.11 -2.44
C ASP A 127 -10.56 24.37 -1.70
N MET A 128 -11.86 24.66 -1.76
CA MET A 128 -12.41 25.83 -1.11
C MET A 128 -12.49 25.72 0.41
N PRO A 129 -12.99 24.62 1.01
CA PRO A 129 -13.08 24.46 2.46
C PRO A 129 -11.73 24.44 3.17
N GLU A 130 -10.71 23.81 2.59
CA GLU A 130 -9.42 23.57 3.23
C GLU A 130 -8.36 24.61 2.81
N MET A 131 -8.33 24.97 1.52
CA MET A 131 -7.29 25.82 0.94
C MET A 131 -7.77 27.25 0.69
N GLY A 132 -9.08 27.48 0.63
CA GLY A 132 -9.69 28.79 0.36
C GLY A 132 -9.55 29.27 -1.09
N VAL A 133 -9.07 28.40 -1.99
CA VAL A 133 -8.85 28.70 -3.41
C VAL A 133 -9.05 27.44 -4.24
N LEU A 134 -9.61 27.57 -5.45
CA LEU A 134 -9.75 26.46 -6.39
C LEU A 134 -8.40 26.14 -7.03
N ALA A 135 -8.04 24.86 -7.12
CA ALA A 135 -6.81 24.40 -7.78
C ALA A 135 -6.85 24.70 -9.31
N TYR A 136 -8.04 24.59 -9.91
CA TYR A 136 -8.25 24.80 -11.35
C TYR A 136 -9.46 25.72 -11.59
N PRO A 137 -9.34 27.03 -11.33
CA PRO A 137 -10.46 27.96 -11.46
C PRO A 137 -11.03 28.06 -12.88
N GLU A 138 -10.22 27.76 -13.89
CA GLU A 138 -10.61 27.72 -15.30
C GLU A 138 -11.67 26.65 -15.63
N PHE A 139 -11.76 25.59 -14.85
CA PHE A 139 -12.77 24.55 -15.03
C PHE A 139 -14.06 24.79 -14.25
N SER A 140 -14.07 25.72 -13.31
CA SER A 140 -15.24 26.00 -12.46
C SER A 140 -16.39 26.73 -13.19
N GLY A 141 -16.15 27.24 -14.39
CA GLY A 141 -17.13 28.00 -15.18
C GLY A 141 -17.99 27.19 -16.16
N SER A 142 -17.83 25.87 -16.27
CA SER A 142 -18.50 25.03 -17.29
C SER A 142 -19.82 24.41 -16.84
N HIS A 143 -20.27 24.66 -15.61
CA HIS A 143 -21.59 24.23 -15.12
C HIS A 143 -22.56 25.42 -15.05
N LYS A 144 -22.91 25.96 -16.21
CA LYS A 144 -24.13 26.76 -16.41
C LYS A 144 -25.11 25.98 -17.22
#